data_4c55762cbf7ebcb96e9e1331c4a613a1
#
_entry.id   4c55762cbf7ebcb96e9e1331c4a613a1
#
_cell.length_a   1.000
_cell.length_b   1.000
_cell.length_c   1.000
_cell.angle_alpha   90.00
_cell.angle_beta   90.00
_cell.angle_gamma   90.00
#
_symmetry.space_group_name_H-M   'P 1'
#
loop_
_entity.id
_entity.type
_entity.pdbx_description
1 polymer ?
#
loop_
_entity_poly.entity_id
_entity_poly.type
_entity_poly.pdbx_seq_one_letter_code
_entity_poly.pdbx_strand_id
1 'polypeptide(L)' 'MSVTLKDLQPGCIVLIAGFDDIQEHQFQVDEVFDDLVTGTVLTGPLAGEYGEPEIELITAVIPQETTNDS' A
#
# COMPACT_ATOMS: atom_id res chain seq x y z
N MET A 1 -3.88 -6.14 13.53
CA MET A 1 -5.17 -5.75 13.07
C MET A 1 -5.16 -5.59 11.61
N SER A 2 -6.23 -6.00 11.00
CA SER A 2 -6.29 -5.96 9.55
C SER A 2 -6.77 -4.60 9.07
N VAL A 3 -6.26 -4.22 7.92
CA VAL A 3 -6.76 -3.05 7.22
C VAL A 3 -8.02 -3.47 6.48
N THR A 4 -9.02 -2.62 6.49
CA THR A 4 -10.27 -2.93 5.81
C THR A 4 -10.38 -2.10 4.55
N LEU A 5 -11.32 -2.48 3.68
CA LEU A 5 -11.54 -1.75 2.45
C LEU A 5 -11.88 -0.29 2.69
N LYS A 6 -12.54 0.00 3.80
CA LYS A 6 -12.90 1.38 4.10
C LYS A 6 -11.69 2.27 4.32
N ASP A 7 -10.58 1.67 4.71
CA ASP A 7 -9.37 2.44 4.97
C ASP A 7 -8.57 2.69 3.72
N LEU A 8 -8.94 2.07 2.62
CA LEU A 8 -8.14 2.13 1.40
C LEU A 8 -8.80 3.05 0.39
N GLN A 9 -8.00 3.90 -0.21
CA GLN A 9 -8.49 4.83 -1.22
C GLN A 9 -7.45 4.94 -2.31
N PRO A 10 -7.86 5.21 -3.54
CA PRO A 10 -6.90 5.48 -4.61
C PRO A 10 -5.97 6.62 -4.20
N GLY A 11 -4.70 6.42 -4.40
CA GLY A 11 -3.69 7.43 -4.05
C GLY A 11 -3.09 7.27 -2.68
N CYS A 12 -3.66 6.43 -1.82
CA CYS A 12 -3.09 6.27 -0.48
C CYS A 12 -1.82 5.43 -0.54
N ILE A 13 -1.02 5.53 0.51
CA ILE A 13 0.20 4.74 0.62
C ILE A 13 0.01 3.76 1.77
N VAL A 14 0.39 2.51 1.53
CA VAL A 14 0.22 1.46 2.51
C VAL A 14 1.55 0.74 2.71
N LEU A 15 1.65 0.00 3.80
CA LEU A 15 2.77 -0.90 4.03
C LEU A 15 2.36 -2.31 3.65
N ILE A 16 3.20 -2.95 2.87
CA ILE A 16 2.97 -4.32 2.44
C ILE A 16 3.89 -5.21 3.25
N ALA A 17 3.34 -6.27 3.80
CA ALA A 17 4.11 -7.21 4.62
C ALA A 17 5.25 -7.81 3.81
N GLY A 18 6.40 -7.97 4.45
CA GLY A 18 7.51 -8.65 3.81
C GLY A 18 7.31 -10.15 3.84
N PHE A 19 7.98 -10.83 2.93
CA PHE A 19 7.97 -12.28 2.92
C PHE A 19 9.19 -12.77 2.15
N ASP A 20 9.66 -13.93 2.53
CA ASP A 20 10.86 -14.50 1.92
C ASP A 20 11.99 -13.50 1.99
N ASP A 21 12.55 -13.15 0.86
CA ASP A 21 13.66 -12.23 0.79
C ASP A 21 13.24 -10.78 0.67
N ILE A 22 11.94 -10.50 0.61
CA ILE A 22 11.46 -9.16 0.39
C ILE A 22 11.02 -8.57 1.71
N GLN A 23 11.57 -7.43 2.06
CA GLN A 23 11.23 -6.76 3.31
C GLN A 23 9.93 -5.99 3.15
N GLU A 24 9.34 -5.65 4.28
CA GLU A 24 8.19 -4.78 4.28
C GLU A 24 8.51 -3.52 3.48
N HIS A 25 7.58 -3.08 2.67
CA HIS A 25 7.82 -1.94 1.80
C HIS A 25 6.56 -1.12 1.64
N GLN A 26 6.74 0.09 1.13
CA GLN A 26 5.64 1.01 0.90
C GLN A 26 5.11 0.84 -0.51
N PHE A 27 3.80 1.02 -0.65
CA PHE A 27 3.13 0.79 -1.91
C PHE A 27 2.07 1.87 -2.10
N GLN A 28 2.07 2.51 -3.25
CA GLN A 28 1.07 3.53 -3.55
C GLN A 28 -0.09 2.89 -4.30
N VAL A 29 -1.28 3.04 -3.74
CA VAL A 29 -2.47 2.40 -4.28
C VAL A 29 -3.04 3.23 -5.42
N ASP A 30 -3.32 2.59 -6.54
CA ASP A 30 -4.01 3.23 -7.66
C ASP A 30 -5.50 2.94 -7.63
N GLU A 31 -5.84 1.67 -7.48
CA GLU A 31 -7.25 1.26 -7.45
C GLU A 31 -7.45 0.23 -6.37
N VAL A 32 -8.65 0.19 -5.85
CA VAL A 32 -9.00 -0.74 -4.77
C VAL A 32 -10.11 -1.66 -5.27
N PHE A 33 -9.87 -2.95 -5.12
CA PHE A 33 -10.86 -3.97 -5.48
C PHE A 33 -11.27 -4.72 -4.22
N ASP A 34 -12.17 -5.67 -4.37
CA ASP A 34 -12.70 -6.36 -3.20
C ASP A 34 -11.63 -7.11 -2.43
N ASP A 35 -10.67 -7.67 -3.12
CA ASP A 35 -9.70 -8.56 -2.49
C ASP A 35 -8.25 -8.13 -2.69
N LEU A 36 -8.01 -7.12 -3.52
CA LEU A 36 -6.64 -6.66 -3.74
C LEU A 36 -6.65 -5.21 -4.13
N VAL A 37 -5.46 -4.63 -4.18
CA VAL A 37 -5.30 -3.28 -4.71
C VAL A 37 -4.26 -3.35 -5.80
N THR A 38 -4.27 -2.33 -6.67
CA THR A 38 -3.24 -2.21 -7.69
C THR A 38 -2.47 -0.92 -7.46
N GLY A 39 -1.26 -0.88 -7.93
CA GLY A 39 -0.47 0.33 -7.78
C GLY A 39 1.00 0.08 -8.01
N THR A 40 1.83 0.89 -7.36
CA THR A 40 3.27 0.89 -7.60
C THR A 40 4.02 0.79 -6.28
N VAL A 41 5.04 -0.04 -6.26
CA VAL A 41 5.93 -0.18 -5.12
C VAL A 41 6.77 1.08 -5.00
N LEU A 42 6.87 1.64 -3.80
CA LEU A 42 7.61 2.88 -3.60
C LEU A 42 9.01 2.66 -3.05
N THR A 43 9.20 1.65 -2.22
CA THR A 43 10.50 1.44 -1.60
C THR A 43 10.90 -0.02 -1.72
N GLY A 44 12.19 -0.28 -1.47
CA GLY A 44 12.71 -1.63 -1.50
C GLY A 44 13.20 -2.03 -2.88
N PRO A 45 13.56 -3.29 -3.04
CA PRO A 45 14.15 -3.76 -4.30
C PRO A 45 13.20 -3.72 -5.49
N LEU A 46 11.89 -3.66 -5.22
CA LEU A 46 10.92 -3.62 -6.30
C LEU A 46 10.38 -2.22 -6.55
N ALA A 47 11.01 -1.20 -5.99
CA ALA A 47 10.52 0.17 -6.15
C ALA A 47 10.33 0.51 -7.62
N GLY A 48 9.17 1.06 -7.94
CA GLY A 48 8.83 1.42 -9.31
C GLY A 48 8.08 0.35 -10.07
N GLU A 49 7.94 -0.84 -9.49
CA GLU A 49 7.25 -1.93 -10.17
C GLU A 49 5.76 -1.88 -9.89
N TYR A 50 4.98 -2.23 -10.88
CA TYR A 50 3.54 -2.37 -10.71
C TYR A 50 3.25 -3.64 -9.93
N GLY A 51 2.23 -3.60 -9.08
CA GLY A 51 1.84 -4.77 -8.32
C GLY A 51 0.36 -4.81 -8.04
N GLU A 52 -0.09 -5.97 -7.61
CA GLU A 52 -1.49 -6.20 -7.26
C GLU A 52 -1.57 -7.00 -5.96
N PRO A 53 -1.08 -6.44 -4.85
CA PRO A 53 -1.07 -7.20 -3.60
C PRO A 53 -2.48 -7.40 -3.07
N GLU A 54 -2.65 -8.56 -2.44
CA GLU A 54 -3.91 -8.84 -1.77
C GLU A 54 -4.03 -7.95 -0.54
N ILE A 55 -5.27 -7.62 -0.20
CA ILE A 55 -5.51 -6.72 0.91
C ILE A 55 -4.95 -7.27 2.22
N GLU A 56 -4.97 -8.59 2.40
CA GLU A 56 -4.46 -9.13 3.65
C GLU A 56 -2.95 -8.97 3.80
N LEU A 57 -2.25 -8.61 2.74
CA LEU A 57 -0.82 -8.31 2.84
C LEU A 57 -0.55 -6.89 3.31
N ILE A 58 -1.58 -6.06 3.35
CA ILE A 58 -1.43 -4.68 3.80
C ILE A 58 -1.45 -4.67 5.31
N THR A 59 -0.38 -4.19 5.92
CA THR A 59 -0.26 -4.18 7.38
C THR A 59 -0.66 -2.85 7.98
N ALA A 60 -0.62 -1.78 7.21
CA ALA A 60 -0.98 -0.46 7.72
C ALA A 60 -1.22 0.50 6.56
N VAL A 61 -2.02 1.51 6.83
CA VAL A 61 -2.18 2.62 5.88
C VAL A 61 -1.38 3.79 6.43
N ILE A 62 -0.51 4.34 5.61
CA ILE A 62 0.34 5.44 6.05
C ILE A 62 -0.42 6.73 5.88
N PRO A 63 -0.63 7.51 6.94
CA PRO A 63 -1.36 8.76 6.81
C PRO A 63 -0.62 9.71 5.89
N GLN A 64 -1.37 10.33 5.00
CA GLN A 64 -0.82 11.36 4.16
C GLN A 64 -0.84 12.65 4.93
N GLU A 65 0.29 13.27 5.10
CA GLU A 65 0.33 14.55 5.75
C GLU A 65 -0.07 15.56 4.77
N THR A 66 -1.20 16.11 4.91
CA THR A 66 -1.59 17.17 4.07
C THR A 66 -1.13 18.40 4.71
N THR A 67 -0.31 18.95 4.26
CA THR A 67 0.01 20.16 4.87
C THR A 67 -0.92 21.22 4.51
N ASN A 68 -1.22 21.56 4.41
CA ASN A 68 -1.82 22.49 4.35
C ASN A 68 -2.00 23.27 4.92
N ASP A 69 -1.91 23.62 5.00
CA ASP A 69 -2.07 24.30 5.53
C ASP A 69 -2.28 24.79 5.68
N SER A 70 -2.53 25.02 5.56
CA SER A 70 -2.55 25.54 5.70
C SER A 70 -2.60 25.91 5.68
#